data_7352286f23adf3f9654c2b8d37543c15
#
_entry.id   7352286f23adf3f9654c2b8d37543c15
#
_cell.length_a   1.000
_cell.length_b   1.000
_cell.length_c   1.000
_cell.angle_alpha   90.00
_cell.angle_beta   90.00
_cell.angle_gamma   90.00
#
_symmetry.space_group_name_H-M   'P 1'
#
loop_
_entity.id
_entity.type
_entity.pdbx_description
1 polymer ?
#
loop_
_entity_poly.entity_id
_entity_poly.type
_entity_poly.pdbx_seq_one_letter_code
_entity_poly.pdbx_strand_id
1 'polypeptide(L)'
;MVRRTLDLRVLWAAIAIAFTAGSLPAPAIAAERLVYSVHHSRYGDMGTYTNAVEKSGDMTTVNTEVHLQVSILGVVMYRQEASRQERWNSGRLVSFHGVTTVNGRAMEMTGAAQGDRFVMMAPDGDIIAPASVKIANPWSPDVLRGNTILTPDRGRMENVQVKGGEDASVELNGRTTSAKRYEIDRLDGQKRYEIWLDDRGTPVKFTLYNPNGNVTFTLTG
;
A
#
# COMPACT_ATOMS: atom_id res chain seq x y z
N MET A 1 90.05 -28.95 -27.10
CA MET A 1 89.33 -27.69 -27.16
C MET A 1 87.82 -28.01 -27.10
N VAL A 2 87.25 -28.07 -25.90
CA VAL A 2 85.88 -28.53 -25.67
C VAL A 2 85.06 -27.33 -25.14
N ARG A 3 84.09 -26.88 -25.95
CA ARG A 3 83.14 -25.82 -25.54
C ARG A 3 81.97 -26.50 -24.83
N ARG A 4 81.73 -26.16 -23.55
CA ARG A 4 80.58 -26.47 -22.77
C ARG A 4 79.52 -25.38 -22.99
N THR A 5 78.36 -25.73 -23.51
CA THR A 5 77.18 -24.88 -23.56
C THR A 5 76.38 -25.10 -22.28
N LEU A 6 76.12 -24.01 -21.55
CA LEU A 6 75.18 -23.99 -20.39
C LEU A 6 73.79 -23.80 -20.90
N ASP A 7 72.91 -24.80 -20.65
CA ASP A 7 71.46 -24.69 -20.82
C ASP A 7 70.85 -24.02 -19.57
N LEU A 8 70.31 -22.81 -19.76
CA LEU A 8 69.63 -22.05 -18.73
C LEU A 8 68.11 -22.25 -18.94
N ARG A 9 67.49 -23.23 -18.26
CA ARG A 9 66.06 -23.41 -18.22
C ARG A 9 65.45 -22.48 -17.18
N VAL A 10 64.81 -21.40 -17.66
CA VAL A 10 64.01 -20.48 -16.84
C VAL A 10 62.69 -21.12 -16.57
N LEU A 11 62.44 -21.48 -15.29
CA LEU A 11 61.11 -21.89 -14.79
C LEU A 11 60.21 -20.65 -14.64
N TRP A 12 59.16 -20.54 -15.45
CA TRP A 12 58.03 -19.59 -15.22
C TRP A 12 57.04 -20.24 -14.28
N ALA A 13 57.00 -19.78 -13.03
CA ALA A 13 55.91 -20.12 -12.11
C ALA A 13 54.69 -19.20 -12.39
N ALA A 14 53.64 -19.73 -13.00
CA ALA A 14 52.41 -19.04 -13.19
C ALA A 14 51.63 -19.00 -11.86
N ILE A 15 51.54 -17.85 -11.23
CA ILE A 15 50.67 -17.61 -10.07
C ILE A 15 49.23 -17.40 -10.59
N ALA A 16 48.37 -18.42 -10.48
CA ALA A 16 46.95 -18.31 -10.73
C ALA A 16 46.28 -17.60 -9.53
N ILE A 17 45.96 -16.32 -9.66
CA ILE A 17 45.12 -15.59 -8.70
C ILE A 17 43.69 -16.01 -8.94
N ALA A 18 43.12 -16.86 -8.07
CA ALA A 18 41.71 -17.19 -8.06
C ALA A 18 40.91 -16.00 -7.54
N PHE A 19 40.26 -15.26 -8.43
CA PHE A 19 39.27 -14.27 -8.07
C PHE A 19 38.02 -15.01 -7.57
N THR A 20 37.85 -15.11 -6.26
CA THR A 20 36.55 -15.49 -5.66
C THR A 20 35.60 -14.30 -5.83
N ALA A 21 34.76 -14.34 -6.85
CA ALA A 21 33.65 -13.41 -6.98
C ALA A 21 32.71 -13.65 -5.80
N GLY A 22 32.84 -12.85 -4.74
CA GLY A 22 31.90 -12.78 -3.63
C GLY A 22 30.55 -12.32 -4.17
N SER A 23 29.56 -13.21 -4.22
CA SER A 23 28.18 -12.85 -4.51
C SER A 23 27.71 -11.91 -3.39
N LEU A 24 27.55 -10.62 -3.69
CA LEU A 24 26.87 -9.70 -2.78
C LEU A 24 25.45 -10.23 -2.60
N PRO A 25 24.96 -10.39 -1.36
CA PRO A 25 23.57 -10.78 -1.14
C PRO A 25 22.69 -9.72 -1.79
N ALA A 26 21.77 -10.14 -2.67
CA ALA A 26 20.74 -9.27 -3.21
C ALA A 26 19.93 -8.70 -2.02
N PRO A 27 19.56 -7.41 -2.03
CA PRO A 27 18.75 -6.83 -0.97
C PRO A 27 17.48 -7.65 -0.82
N ALA A 28 17.22 -8.16 0.39
CA ALA A 28 16.00 -8.90 0.68
C ALA A 28 14.82 -7.93 0.51
N ILE A 29 13.92 -8.24 -0.43
CA ILE A 29 12.63 -7.54 -0.58
C ILE A 29 11.76 -8.03 0.58
N ALA A 30 11.49 -7.16 1.54
CA ALA A 30 10.51 -7.46 2.58
C ALA A 30 9.11 -7.32 1.96
N ALA A 31 8.44 -8.44 1.75
CA ALA A 31 7.05 -8.47 1.28
C ALA A 31 6.12 -8.74 2.48
N GLU A 32 5.10 -7.91 2.63
CA GLU A 32 4.06 -8.06 3.64
C GLU A 32 2.69 -8.12 2.94
N ARG A 33 1.85 -9.05 3.36
CA ARG A 33 0.49 -9.18 2.81
C ARG A 33 -0.53 -8.92 3.93
N LEU A 34 -1.35 -7.91 3.73
CA LEU A 34 -2.44 -7.52 4.64
C LEU A 34 -3.77 -7.88 3.99
N VAL A 35 -4.48 -8.83 4.57
CA VAL A 35 -5.79 -9.27 4.09
C VAL A 35 -6.86 -8.82 5.07
N TYR A 36 -7.83 -8.06 4.58
CA TYR A 36 -8.94 -7.57 5.38
C TYR A 36 -10.24 -8.23 4.94
N SER A 37 -11.05 -8.66 5.91
CA SER A 37 -12.49 -8.86 5.70
C SER A 37 -13.18 -7.51 5.67
N VAL A 38 -14.18 -7.36 4.78
CA VAL A 38 -14.92 -6.11 4.61
C VAL A 38 -16.37 -6.33 5.00
N HIS A 39 -16.84 -5.53 5.96
CA HIS A 39 -18.19 -5.60 6.50
C HIS A 39 -18.92 -4.26 6.34
N HIS A 40 -20.15 -4.30 5.85
CA HIS A 40 -21.04 -3.13 5.77
C HIS A 40 -22.09 -3.19 6.87
N SER A 41 -22.28 -2.10 7.61
CA SER A 41 -23.19 -2.05 8.78
C SER A 41 -24.64 -2.42 8.51
N ARG A 42 -25.10 -2.34 7.24
CA ARG A 42 -26.48 -2.71 6.83
C ARG A 42 -26.56 -4.02 6.06
N TYR A 43 -25.52 -4.40 5.34
CA TYR A 43 -25.57 -5.51 4.38
C TYR A 43 -24.73 -6.71 4.82
N GLY A 44 -24.00 -6.61 5.95
CA GLY A 44 -23.14 -7.68 6.43
C GLY A 44 -21.82 -7.79 5.67
N ASP A 45 -21.30 -9.00 5.58
CA ASP A 45 -20.01 -9.26 4.94
C ASP A 45 -20.11 -9.04 3.44
N MET A 46 -19.14 -8.28 2.91
CA MET A 46 -19.07 -7.90 1.51
C MET A 46 -17.96 -8.62 0.75
N GLY A 47 -16.91 -9.11 1.42
CA GLY A 47 -15.78 -9.75 0.77
C GLY A 47 -14.43 -9.33 1.33
N THR A 48 -13.43 -9.15 0.45
CA THR A 48 -12.04 -8.96 0.86
C THR A 48 -11.39 -7.73 0.22
N TYR A 49 -10.41 -7.19 0.95
CA TYR A 49 -9.50 -6.14 0.52
C TYR A 49 -8.08 -6.58 0.88
N THR A 50 -7.19 -6.65 -0.09
CA THR A 50 -5.83 -7.15 0.13
C THR A 50 -4.81 -6.10 -0.31
N ASN A 51 -3.81 -5.85 0.53
CA ASN A 51 -2.62 -5.09 0.18
C ASN A 51 -1.38 -6.00 0.22
N ALA A 52 -0.64 -6.08 -0.88
CA ALA A 52 0.69 -6.65 -0.92
C ALA A 52 1.70 -5.49 -0.94
N VAL A 53 2.50 -5.38 0.12
CA VAL A 53 3.44 -4.28 0.33
C VAL A 53 4.86 -4.81 0.16
N GLU A 54 5.61 -4.24 -0.77
CA GLU A 54 7.00 -4.57 -1.05
C GLU A 54 7.89 -3.37 -0.78
N LYS A 55 8.93 -3.53 0.04
CA LYS A 55 9.88 -2.49 0.39
C LYS A 55 11.26 -2.82 -0.15
N SER A 56 11.86 -1.89 -0.88
CA SER A 56 13.21 -2.00 -1.43
C SER A 56 13.92 -0.64 -1.32
N GLY A 57 14.81 -0.50 -0.34
CA GLY A 57 15.42 0.78 0.01
C GLY A 57 14.36 1.82 0.35
N ASP A 58 14.42 2.98 -0.27
CA ASP A 58 13.45 4.08 -0.08
C ASP A 58 12.13 3.88 -0.83
N MET A 59 12.06 2.87 -1.70
CA MET A 59 10.87 2.58 -2.50
C MET A 59 9.95 1.60 -1.78
N THR A 60 8.66 1.94 -1.77
CA THR A 60 7.57 1.04 -1.38
C THR A 60 6.60 0.90 -2.53
N THR A 61 6.30 -0.34 -2.92
CA THR A 61 5.25 -0.67 -3.89
C THR A 61 4.10 -1.35 -3.15
N VAL A 62 2.88 -0.88 -3.37
CA VAL A 62 1.67 -1.47 -2.80
C VAL A 62 0.76 -1.90 -3.93
N ASN A 63 0.48 -3.20 -4.00
CA ASN A 63 -0.50 -3.76 -4.91
C ASN A 63 -1.76 -4.09 -4.12
N THR A 64 -2.89 -3.53 -4.55
CA THR A 64 -4.19 -3.69 -3.87
C THR A 64 -5.15 -4.45 -4.76
N GLU A 65 -5.78 -5.48 -4.20
CA GLU A 65 -6.87 -6.23 -4.81
C GLU A 65 -8.12 -6.12 -3.97
N VAL A 66 -9.26 -5.83 -4.61
CA VAL A 66 -10.57 -5.64 -3.95
C VAL A 66 -11.60 -6.54 -4.60
N HIS A 67 -12.31 -7.32 -3.79
CA HIS A 67 -13.41 -8.17 -4.22
C HIS A 67 -14.57 -7.99 -3.26
N LEU A 68 -15.54 -7.14 -3.63
CA LEU A 68 -16.71 -6.85 -2.80
C LEU A 68 -18.00 -7.17 -3.55
N GLN A 69 -18.95 -7.78 -2.84
CA GLN A 69 -20.29 -8.07 -3.36
C GLN A 69 -21.34 -7.96 -2.25
N VAL A 70 -22.48 -7.40 -2.59
CA VAL A 70 -23.69 -7.42 -1.76
C VAL A 70 -24.78 -8.13 -2.53
N SER A 71 -25.36 -9.17 -1.92
CA SER A 71 -26.49 -9.90 -2.49
C SER A 71 -27.69 -9.83 -1.53
N ILE A 72 -28.88 -9.58 -2.06
CA ILE A 72 -30.15 -9.58 -1.31
C ILE A 72 -31.07 -10.61 -1.95
N LEU A 73 -31.53 -11.58 -1.17
CA LEU A 73 -32.38 -12.69 -1.64
C LEU A 73 -31.81 -13.42 -2.87
N GLY A 74 -30.47 -13.59 -2.93
CA GLY A 74 -29.78 -14.25 -4.02
C GLY A 74 -29.53 -13.36 -5.26
N VAL A 75 -30.00 -12.12 -5.25
CA VAL A 75 -29.75 -11.15 -6.33
C VAL A 75 -28.55 -10.27 -5.98
N VAL A 76 -27.57 -10.18 -6.88
CA VAL A 76 -26.42 -9.28 -6.71
C VAL A 76 -26.86 -7.84 -6.95
N MET A 77 -26.83 -7.04 -5.88
CA MET A 77 -27.21 -5.61 -5.89
C MET A 77 -25.99 -4.70 -6.07
N TYR A 78 -24.82 -5.15 -5.63
CA TYR A 78 -23.57 -4.43 -5.73
C TYR A 78 -22.43 -5.39 -5.92
N ARG A 79 -21.52 -5.06 -6.84
CA ARG A 79 -20.24 -5.74 -7.05
C ARG A 79 -19.18 -4.71 -7.35
N GLN A 80 -18.08 -4.79 -6.63
CA GLN A 80 -16.88 -3.99 -6.90
C GLN A 80 -15.66 -4.89 -6.97
N GLU A 81 -14.91 -4.72 -8.03
CA GLU A 81 -13.59 -5.31 -8.21
C GLU A 81 -12.60 -4.18 -8.49
N ALA A 82 -11.43 -4.22 -7.88
CA ALA A 82 -10.39 -3.27 -8.20
C ALA A 82 -9.01 -3.91 -8.10
N SER A 83 -8.14 -3.51 -9.02
CA SER A 83 -6.70 -3.76 -8.97
C SER A 83 -5.98 -2.41 -9.05
N ARG A 84 -5.06 -2.16 -8.10
CA ARG A 84 -4.38 -0.87 -7.97
C ARG A 84 -2.93 -1.08 -7.62
N GLN A 85 -2.08 -0.20 -8.10
CA GLN A 85 -0.67 -0.13 -7.71
C GLN A 85 -0.32 1.30 -7.29
N GLU A 86 0.28 1.41 -6.13
CA GLU A 86 0.88 2.63 -5.60
C GLU A 86 2.39 2.46 -5.53
N ARG A 87 3.15 3.47 -5.92
CA ARG A 87 4.59 3.51 -5.70
C ARG A 87 4.94 4.75 -4.90
N TRP A 88 5.71 4.54 -3.84
CA TRP A 88 6.11 5.56 -2.88
C TRP A 88 7.63 5.62 -2.81
N ASN A 89 8.19 6.83 -2.71
CA ASN A 89 9.61 7.05 -2.44
C ASN A 89 9.74 7.90 -1.17
N SER A 90 10.35 7.36 -0.12
CA SER A 90 10.51 8.04 1.18
C SER A 90 9.20 8.66 1.70
N GLY A 91 8.06 7.93 1.57
CA GLY A 91 6.73 8.37 2.00
C GLY A 91 6.02 9.38 1.09
N ARG A 92 6.61 9.71 -0.07
CA ARG A 92 5.99 10.50 -1.12
C ARG A 92 5.40 9.59 -2.20
N LEU A 93 4.15 9.81 -2.59
CA LEU A 93 3.53 9.11 -3.72
C LEU A 93 4.20 9.55 -5.03
N VAL A 94 4.77 8.61 -5.78
CA VAL A 94 5.45 8.89 -7.07
C VAL A 94 4.66 8.41 -8.27
N SER A 95 3.88 7.32 -8.13
CA SER A 95 2.95 6.90 -9.17
C SER A 95 1.75 6.16 -8.58
N PHE A 96 0.64 6.21 -9.28
CA PHE A 96 -0.59 5.48 -9.03
C PHE A 96 -1.14 4.96 -10.35
N HIS A 97 -1.58 3.72 -10.36
CA HIS A 97 -2.39 3.16 -11.43
C HIS A 97 -3.47 2.28 -10.80
N GLY A 98 -4.70 2.41 -11.25
CA GLY A 98 -5.79 1.60 -10.73
C GLY A 98 -6.96 1.48 -11.69
N VAL A 99 -7.52 0.27 -11.73
CA VAL A 99 -8.79 -0.01 -12.41
C VAL A 99 -9.79 -0.45 -11.35
N THR A 100 -10.94 0.20 -11.30
CA THR A 100 -12.06 -0.17 -10.43
C THR A 100 -13.28 -0.42 -11.27
N THR A 101 -13.88 -1.60 -11.14
CA THR A 101 -15.13 -1.97 -11.82
C THR A 101 -16.26 -2.03 -10.79
N VAL A 102 -17.29 -1.23 -10.99
CA VAL A 102 -18.50 -1.24 -10.14
C VAL A 102 -19.70 -1.59 -10.99
N ASN A 103 -20.37 -2.68 -10.67
CA ASN A 103 -21.54 -3.20 -11.39
C ASN A 103 -21.31 -3.29 -12.91
N GLY A 104 -20.10 -3.77 -13.30
CA GLY A 104 -19.70 -3.93 -14.72
C GLY A 104 -19.16 -2.66 -15.38
N ARG A 105 -19.20 -1.49 -14.73
CA ARG A 105 -18.62 -0.25 -15.26
C ARG A 105 -17.20 -0.08 -14.76
N ALA A 106 -16.24 -0.15 -15.65
CA ALA A 106 -14.83 0.08 -15.35
C ALA A 106 -14.51 1.59 -15.31
N MET A 107 -13.63 1.97 -14.38
CA MET A 107 -13.04 3.29 -14.24
C MET A 107 -11.54 3.09 -14.04
N GLU A 108 -10.75 3.76 -14.87
CA GLU A 108 -9.29 3.73 -14.79
C GLU A 108 -8.77 5.09 -14.30
N MET A 109 -7.75 5.04 -13.45
CA MET A 109 -7.04 6.22 -12.96
C MET A 109 -5.54 5.98 -13.03
N THR A 110 -4.82 6.99 -13.51
CA THR A 110 -3.36 7.00 -13.54
C THR A 110 -2.84 8.31 -12.98
N GLY A 111 -1.74 8.25 -12.23
CA GLY A 111 -1.15 9.45 -11.64
C GLY A 111 0.36 9.36 -11.52
N ALA A 112 1.01 10.52 -11.55
CA ALA A 112 2.46 10.64 -11.38
C ALA A 112 2.84 11.91 -10.63
N ALA A 113 3.96 11.84 -9.91
CA ALA A 113 4.58 13.02 -9.31
C ALA A 113 5.18 13.92 -10.39
N GLN A 114 4.89 15.23 -10.31
CA GLN A 114 5.41 16.26 -11.20
C GLN A 114 5.90 17.45 -10.37
N GLY A 115 7.22 17.55 -10.19
CA GLY A 115 7.79 18.59 -9.32
C GLY A 115 7.26 18.50 -7.89
N ASP A 116 6.62 19.56 -7.41
CA ASP A 116 6.02 19.70 -6.08
C ASP A 116 4.55 19.24 -6.00
N ARG A 117 4.04 18.60 -7.05
CA ARG A 117 2.65 18.16 -7.18
C ARG A 117 2.56 16.68 -7.50
N PHE A 118 1.35 16.13 -7.32
CA PHE A 118 0.93 14.85 -7.86
C PHE A 118 -0.25 15.10 -8.81
N VAL A 119 -0.10 14.72 -10.06
CA VAL A 119 -1.16 14.88 -11.08
C VAL A 119 -1.76 13.52 -11.35
N MET A 120 -3.09 13.43 -11.25
CA MET A 120 -3.84 12.20 -11.49
C MET A 120 -4.91 12.47 -12.56
N MET A 121 -4.91 11.66 -13.59
CA MET A 121 -6.00 11.56 -14.56
C MET A 121 -7.07 10.65 -13.99
N ALA A 122 -8.27 11.15 -13.84
CA ALA A 122 -9.43 10.41 -13.34
C ALA A 122 -10.61 10.56 -14.31
N PRO A 123 -11.62 9.66 -14.28
CA PRO A 123 -12.77 9.70 -15.20
C PRO A 123 -13.55 11.01 -15.17
N ASP A 124 -13.60 11.68 -14.03
CA ASP A 124 -14.33 12.93 -13.82
C ASP A 124 -13.45 14.19 -14.07
N GLY A 125 -12.21 14.01 -14.53
CA GLY A 125 -11.24 15.07 -14.84
C GLY A 125 -9.95 14.96 -14.04
N ASP A 126 -8.95 15.74 -14.45
CA ASP A 126 -7.63 15.74 -13.84
C ASP A 126 -7.65 16.35 -12.44
N ILE A 127 -6.88 15.73 -11.53
CA ILE A 127 -6.72 16.17 -10.15
C ILE A 127 -5.27 16.59 -9.96
N ILE A 128 -5.09 17.81 -9.44
CA ILE A 128 -3.77 18.31 -9.04
C ILE A 128 -3.74 18.33 -7.51
N ALA A 129 -2.96 17.45 -6.94
CA ALA A 129 -2.78 17.32 -5.50
C ALA A 129 -1.39 17.80 -5.05
N PRO A 130 -1.20 18.20 -3.78
CA PRO A 130 0.12 18.51 -3.23
C PRO A 130 1.00 17.25 -3.20
N ALA A 131 2.33 17.43 -3.19
CA ALA A 131 3.29 16.32 -3.09
C ALA A 131 3.12 15.46 -1.82
N SER A 132 2.51 16.04 -0.78
CA SER A 132 2.23 15.38 0.51
C SER A 132 0.94 14.57 0.53
N VAL A 133 0.21 14.48 -0.59
CA VAL A 133 -1.06 13.73 -0.69
C VAL A 133 -0.87 12.28 -0.25
N LYS A 134 -1.87 11.76 0.45
CA LYS A 134 -1.96 10.36 0.85
C LYS A 134 -3.14 9.68 0.16
N ILE A 135 -3.04 8.38 -0.05
CA ILE A 135 -4.14 7.56 -0.57
C ILE A 135 -4.94 7.01 0.62
N ALA A 136 -6.26 7.03 0.52
CA ALA A 136 -7.15 6.40 1.49
C ALA A 136 -7.10 4.87 1.34
N ASN A 137 -5.98 4.28 1.77
CA ASN A 137 -5.68 2.86 1.68
C ASN A 137 -5.09 2.37 3.01
N PRO A 138 -5.70 1.37 3.68
CA PRO A 138 -5.27 0.90 5.00
C PRO A 138 -4.06 -0.05 4.90
N TRP A 139 -2.90 0.42 4.49
CA TRP A 139 -1.68 -0.40 4.46
C TRP A 139 -0.53 0.18 5.32
N SER A 140 -0.63 1.45 5.73
CA SER A 140 0.44 2.15 6.42
C SER A 140 -0.12 3.21 7.37
N PRO A 141 0.55 3.49 8.51
CA PRO A 141 0.22 4.62 9.37
C PRO A 141 0.48 5.98 8.72
N ASP A 142 1.15 6.04 7.58
CA ASP A 142 1.51 7.28 6.90
C ASP A 142 0.29 8.10 6.45
N VAL A 143 -0.88 7.47 6.28
CA VAL A 143 -2.14 8.17 6.03
C VAL A 143 -2.45 9.20 7.14
N LEU A 144 -2.01 8.95 8.38
CA LEU A 144 -2.19 9.84 9.52
C LEU A 144 -1.32 11.11 9.46
N ARG A 145 -0.31 11.16 8.62
CA ARG A 145 0.60 12.30 8.46
C ARG A 145 0.13 13.27 7.37
N GLY A 146 -0.93 12.91 6.64
CA GLY A 146 -1.48 13.73 5.56
C GLY A 146 -2.56 14.67 6.06
N ASN A 147 -2.62 15.87 5.49
CA ASN A 147 -3.76 16.79 5.59
C ASN A 147 -4.63 16.80 4.32
N THR A 148 -4.23 16.02 3.32
CA THR A 148 -4.96 15.83 2.05
C THR A 148 -4.94 14.36 1.69
N ILE A 149 -6.12 13.78 1.52
CA ILE A 149 -6.33 12.38 1.20
C ILE A 149 -7.04 12.27 -0.15
N LEU A 150 -6.57 11.35 -0.99
CA LEU A 150 -7.14 11.00 -2.27
C LEU A 150 -7.85 9.64 -2.17
N THR A 151 -9.13 9.58 -2.58
CA THR A 151 -9.88 8.33 -2.60
C THR A 151 -9.49 7.52 -3.85
N PRO A 152 -9.09 6.24 -3.70
CA PRO A 152 -8.50 5.47 -4.80
C PRO A 152 -9.52 4.88 -5.79
N ASP A 153 -10.82 5.04 -5.55
CA ASP A 153 -11.90 4.50 -6.37
C ASP A 153 -12.53 5.54 -7.31
N ARG A 154 -12.50 6.83 -6.93
CA ARG A 154 -13.11 7.93 -7.71
C ARG A 154 -12.21 9.14 -7.88
N GLY A 155 -10.99 9.09 -7.34
CA GLY A 155 -10.06 10.20 -7.43
C GLY A 155 -10.52 11.48 -6.75
N ARG A 156 -11.34 11.40 -5.69
CA ARG A 156 -11.75 12.59 -4.93
C ARG A 156 -10.70 12.99 -3.95
N MET A 157 -10.37 14.26 -3.94
CA MET A 157 -9.45 14.85 -2.97
C MET A 157 -10.23 15.45 -1.80
N GLU A 158 -9.84 15.10 -0.58
CA GLU A 158 -10.46 15.60 0.65
C GLU A 158 -9.37 16.19 1.55
N ASN A 159 -9.62 17.42 2.05
CA ASN A 159 -8.80 17.99 3.10
C ASN A 159 -9.31 17.49 4.44
N VAL A 160 -8.37 17.01 5.27
CA VAL A 160 -8.69 16.33 6.51
C VAL A 160 -7.83 16.82 7.68
N GLN A 161 -8.30 16.55 8.87
CA GLN A 161 -7.55 16.68 10.13
C GLN A 161 -7.52 15.33 10.83
N VAL A 162 -6.39 14.99 11.44
CA VAL A 162 -6.19 13.76 12.19
C VAL A 162 -6.25 14.07 13.69
N LYS A 163 -6.96 13.25 14.44
CA LYS A 163 -7.08 13.30 15.90
C LYS A 163 -6.88 11.90 16.47
N GLY A 164 -6.63 11.79 17.78
CA GLY A 164 -6.58 10.51 18.48
C GLY A 164 -5.16 10.08 18.87
N GLY A 165 -4.89 8.79 18.78
CA GLY A 165 -3.73 8.12 19.39
C GLY A 165 -4.08 7.55 20.76
N GLU A 166 -5.39 7.45 21.05
CA GLU A 166 -5.94 6.90 22.30
C GLU A 166 -5.77 5.38 22.32
N ASP A 167 -5.52 4.85 23.51
CA ASP A 167 -5.46 3.40 23.72
C ASP A 167 -6.84 2.79 23.48
N ALA A 168 -6.85 1.72 22.70
CA ALA A 168 -8.05 0.98 22.31
C ALA A 168 -7.75 -0.50 22.20
N SER A 169 -8.79 -1.31 21.96
CA SER A 169 -8.65 -2.71 21.63
C SER A 169 -9.49 -3.09 20.42
N VAL A 170 -9.04 -4.09 19.69
CA VAL A 170 -9.73 -4.64 18.51
C VAL A 170 -9.79 -6.15 18.63
N GLU A 171 -10.95 -6.73 18.34
CA GLU A 171 -11.08 -8.17 18.18
C GLU A 171 -10.55 -8.61 16.82
N LEU A 172 -9.50 -9.43 16.79
CA LEU A 172 -8.90 -10.01 15.61
C LEU A 172 -8.89 -11.54 15.76
N ASN A 173 -9.59 -12.23 14.87
CA ASN A 173 -9.63 -13.72 14.88
C ASN A 173 -9.97 -14.31 16.25
N GLY A 174 -10.93 -13.69 16.95
CA GLY A 174 -11.38 -14.12 18.28
C GLY A 174 -10.40 -13.80 19.43
N ARG A 175 -9.44 -12.90 19.21
CA ARG A 175 -8.49 -12.43 20.23
C ARG A 175 -8.55 -10.91 20.35
N THR A 176 -8.61 -10.43 21.58
CA THR A 176 -8.48 -9.00 21.88
C THR A 176 -7.03 -8.57 21.67
N THR A 177 -6.81 -7.60 20.78
CA THR A 177 -5.49 -7.04 20.46
C THR A 177 -5.47 -5.58 20.85
N SER A 178 -4.41 -5.15 21.53
CA SER A 178 -4.16 -3.73 21.86
C SER A 178 -3.92 -2.94 20.57
N ALA A 179 -4.45 -1.74 20.52
CA ALA A 179 -4.30 -0.84 19.38
C ALA A 179 -4.37 0.63 19.84
N LYS A 180 -3.91 1.53 18.98
CA LYS A 180 -4.19 2.97 19.10
C LYS A 180 -5.21 3.38 18.06
N ARG A 181 -6.24 4.10 18.49
CA ARG A 181 -7.32 4.59 17.63
C ARG A 181 -7.07 6.02 17.20
N TYR A 182 -7.25 6.28 15.91
CA TYR A 182 -7.19 7.61 15.30
C TYR A 182 -8.45 7.89 14.51
N GLU A 183 -8.88 9.14 14.51
CA GLU A 183 -9.98 9.66 13.71
C GLU A 183 -9.44 10.60 12.64
N ILE A 184 -9.97 10.48 11.43
CA ILE A 184 -9.65 11.34 10.30
C ILE A 184 -10.96 12.01 9.89
N ASP A 185 -11.06 13.29 10.20
CA ASP A 185 -12.25 14.09 9.94
C ASP A 185 -12.01 15.02 8.76
N ARG A 186 -13.06 15.31 8.01
CA ARG A 186 -13.06 16.41 7.05
C ARG A 186 -12.97 17.75 7.81
N LEU A 187 -12.53 18.80 7.13
CA LEU A 187 -12.44 20.12 7.75
C LEU A 187 -13.80 20.72 8.14
N ASP A 188 -14.91 20.22 7.59
CA ASP A 188 -16.28 20.56 8.01
C ASP A 188 -16.72 19.83 9.29
N GLY A 189 -15.81 19.05 9.91
CA GLY A 189 -16.05 18.30 11.14
C GLY A 189 -16.75 16.96 10.94
N GLN A 190 -17.09 16.59 9.71
CA GLN A 190 -17.67 15.26 9.46
C GLN A 190 -16.60 14.18 9.59
N LYS A 191 -16.86 13.19 10.46
CA LYS A 191 -16.02 12.00 10.57
C LYS A 191 -16.00 11.27 9.23
N ARG A 192 -14.79 10.98 8.74
CA ARG A 192 -14.60 10.32 7.46
C ARG A 192 -14.06 8.92 7.62
N TYR A 193 -13.01 8.77 8.44
CA TYR A 193 -12.35 7.50 8.69
C TYR A 193 -12.01 7.33 10.16
N GLU A 194 -11.97 6.09 10.62
CA GLU A 194 -11.25 5.68 11.82
C GLU A 194 -10.23 4.61 11.46
N ILE A 195 -9.07 4.63 12.09
CA ILE A 195 -8.02 3.64 11.90
C ILE A 195 -7.48 3.18 13.25
N TRP A 196 -7.28 1.89 13.40
CA TRP A 196 -6.66 1.27 14.56
C TRP A 196 -5.32 0.67 14.14
N LEU A 197 -4.26 1.08 14.81
CA LEU A 197 -2.89 0.61 14.59
C LEU A 197 -2.47 -0.26 15.76
N ASP A 198 -1.88 -1.42 15.48
CA ASP A 198 -1.22 -2.25 16.51
C ASP A 198 0.10 -1.60 16.97
N ASP A 199 0.79 -2.24 17.93
CA ASP A 199 2.04 -1.75 18.51
C ASP A 199 3.19 -1.65 17.47
N ARG A 200 3.07 -2.33 16.33
CA ARG A 200 4.02 -2.25 15.20
C ARG A 200 3.65 -1.15 14.20
N GLY A 201 2.50 -0.51 14.39
CA GLY A 201 1.95 0.48 13.47
C GLY A 201 1.21 -0.15 12.28
N THR A 202 0.89 -1.45 12.33
CA THR A 202 0.09 -2.11 11.29
C THR A 202 -1.37 -1.68 11.44
N PRO A 203 -2.04 -1.23 10.38
CA PRO A 203 -3.48 -0.98 10.40
C PRO A 203 -4.25 -2.29 10.57
N VAL A 204 -4.75 -2.55 11.76
CA VAL A 204 -5.48 -3.79 12.08
C VAL A 204 -6.99 -3.66 11.85
N LYS A 205 -7.50 -2.44 11.86
CA LYS A 205 -8.89 -2.12 11.55
C LYS A 205 -8.99 -0.72 10.94
N PHE A 206 -9.92 -0.56 10.03
CA PHE A 206 -10.21 0.69 9.37
C PHE A 206 -11.70 0.80 9.11
N THR A 207 -12.32 1.96 9.40
CA THR A 207 -13.74 2.19 9.15
C THR A 207 -13.93 3.43 8.29
N LEU A 208 -14.66 3.29 7.20
CA LEU A 208 -15.12 4.37 6.34
C LEU A 208 -16.55 4.73 6.72
N TYR A 209 -16.79 5.98 7.09
CA TYR A 209 -18.10 6.51 7.45
C TYR A 209 -18.83 7.07 6.23
N ASN A 210 -20.03 6.57 5.98
CA ASN A 210 -20.89 7.02 4.89
C ASN A 210 -22.33 7.19 5.39
N PRO A 211 -23.10 8.11 4.81
CA PRO A 211 -24.52 8.29 5.16
C PRO A 211 -25.37 7.02 4.97
N ASN A 212 -24.99 6.18 4.03
CA ASN A 212 -25.71 4.94 3.69
C ASN A 212 -25.29 3.71 4.51
N GLY A 213 -24.38 3.88 5.44
CA GLY A 213 -23.83 2.83 6.30
C GLY A 213 -22.30 2.79 6.26
N ASN A 214 -21.72 2.36 7.36
CA ASN A 214 -20.27 2.30 7.52
C ASN A 214 -19.71 1.04 6.89
N VAL A 215 -18.52 1.15 6.33
CA VAL A 215 -17.74 0.02 5.81
C VAL A 215 -16.53 -0.18 6.69
N THR A 216 -16.41 -1.34 7.30
CA THR A 216 -15.31 -1.69 8.20
C THR A 216 -14.44 -2.76 7.56
N PHE A 217 -13.15 -2.53 7.59
CA PHE A 217 -12.10 -3.44 7.16
C PHE A 217 -11.42 -3.97 8.42
N THR A 218 -11.34 -5.29 8.58
CA THR A 218 -10.70 -5.94 9.74
C THR A 218 -9.64 -6.89 9.26
N LEU A 219 -8.40 -6.75 9.76
CA LEU A 219 -7.27 -7.59 9.37
C LEU A 219 -7.53 -9.06 9.77
N THR A 220 -7.33 -9.96 8.82
CA THR A 220 -7.52 -11.41 9.00
C THR A 220 -6.25 -12.22 8.72
N GLY A 221 -5.26 -11.64 8.02
CA GLY A 221 -4.00 -12.31 7.68
C GLY A 221 -3.02 -11.38 6.99
#